data_bc71b92ec9aa11442f833d397d0c8cf7
#
_entry.id   bc71b92ec9aa11442f833d397d0c8cf7
#
_cell.length_a   1.000
_cell.length_b   1.000
_cell.length_c   1.000
_cell.angle_alpha   90.00
_cell.angle_beta   90.00
_cell.angle_gamma   90.00
#
_symmetry.space_group_name_H-M   'P 1'
#
loop_
_entity.id
_entity.type
_entity.pdbx_description
1 polymer ?
#
loop_
_entity_poly.entity_id
_entity_poly.type
_entity_poly.pdbx_seq_one_letter_code
_entity_poly.pdbx_strand_id
1 'polypeptide(L)'
;MKKNLILFGSFILLTLLTVTAKAQEMDPLLQAKEYFRQLDSICSADNGLLWGVNLYGPVMLVSPADRVIIANRQNKSNTLVEKEGVFIGRLPDNTGIANTAFEWDGELWTMAMWNALSPDDNNARNRLLVHECWHAKQQSVGIMPVMTQNTHLDQEEGNILMRLELMALSRALQAVDLQEIKSYTTDALLLRHYRQALFPNNNENEFERHEGMAEYTGYRLCGMSDLEIRKQLVTDLETYAGKTALANSFAYITGPAYGFTLDRLTTGWIGKVRTGEALPGIAAETSGLTYPPDTLALHVAVSGIVEKYNAGVFVAATKEAFKEEMLETGACYRYDRHYFRI
;
A
#
# COMPACT_ATOMS: atom_id res chain seq x y z
N MET A 1 54.44 -51.64 -49.20
CA MET A 1 53.23 -52.16 -48.60
C MET A 1 52.90 -51.31 -47.36
N LYS A 2 51.95 -50.37 -47.49
CA LYS A 2 51.48 -49.53 -46.38
C LYS A 2 50.04 -49.98 -46.04
N LYS A 3 49.84 -50.44 -44.81
CA LYS A 3 48.53 -50.84 -44.31
C LYS A 3 47.82 -49.62 -43.79
N ASN A 4 46.70 -49.28 -44.37
CA ASN A 4 45.78 -48.22 -43.84
C ASN A 4 44.89 -48.83 -42.76
N LEU A 5 44.96 -48.25 -41.56
CA LEU A 5 44.09 -48.55 -40.44
C LEU A 5 42.92 -47.52 -40.44
N ILE A 6 41.70 -48.07 -40.70
CA ILE A 6 40.48 -47.27 -40.67
C ILE A 6 39.95 -47.32 -39.24
N LEU A 7 39.97 -46.18 -38.50
CA LEU A 7 39.28 -46.05 -37.21
C LEU A 7 37.81 -45.70 -37.44
N PHE A 8 36.91 -46.58 -37.01
CA PHE A 8 35.48 -46.31 -36.92
C PHE A 8 35.23 -45.59 -35.59
N GLY A 9 34.94 -44.29 -35.66
CA GLY A 9 34.49 -43.51 -34.53
C GLY A 9 32.97 -43.66 -34.38
N SER A 10 32.53 -44.36 -33.33
CA SER A 10 31.12 -44.42 -32.96
C SER A 10 30.73 -43.11 -32.24
N PHE A 11 29.92 -42.28 -32.88
CA PHE A 11 29.29 -41.12 -32.29
C PHE A 11 28.07 -41.60 -31.51
N ILE A 12 28.15 -41.64 -30.19
CA ILE A 12 26.98 -41.81 -29.31
C ILE A 12 26.30 -40.46 -29.18
N LEU A 13 25.16 -40.29 -29.84
CA LEU A 13 24.29 -39.13 -29.71
C LEU A 13 23.49 -39.26 -28.42
N LEU A 14 23.95 -38.57 -27.37
CA LEU A 14 23.25 -38.49 -26.08
C LEU A 14 22.13 -37.47 -26.21
N THR A 15 20.90 -37.88 -26.49
CA THR A 15 19.70 -37.04 -26.43
C THR A 15 19.36 -36.79 -25.00
N LEU A 16 19.69 -35.60 -24.50
CA LEU A 16 19.16 -35.07 -23.24
C LEU A 16 17.67 -34.80 -23.41
N LEU A 17 16.83 -35.68 -22.93
CA LEU A 17 15.41 -35.42 -22.67
C LEU A 17 15.32 -34.46 -21.48
N THR A 18 15.20 -33.18 -21.75
CA THR A 18 14.78 -32.20 -20.74
C THR A 18 13.31 -32.45 -20.45
N VAL A 19 13.02 -33.20 -19.41
CA VAL A 19 11.69 -33.27 -18.80
C VAL A 19 11.49 -31.94 -18.10
N THR A 20 10.82 -31.00 -18.76
CA THR A 20 10.26 -29.85 -18.08
C THR A 20 9.13 -30.36 -17.20
N ALA A 21 9.40 -30.56 -15.90
CA ALA A 21 8.37 -30.78 -14.92
C ALA A 21 7.51 -29.50 -14.93
N LYS A 22 6.33 -29.54 -15.56
CA LYS A 22 5.28 -28.57 -15.30
C LYS A 22 5.00 -28.69 -13.80
N ALA A 23 5.25 -27.62 -13.04
CA ALA A 23 4.77 -27.55 -11.66
C ALA A 23 3.27 -27.87 -11.72
N GLN A 24 2.84 -28.87 -10.98
CA GLN A 24 1.44 -29.26 -10.91
C GLN A 24 0.71 -28.11 -10.23
N GLU A 25 -0.12 -27.40 -10.98
CA GLU A 25 -0.92 -26.29 -10.47
C GLU A 25 -1.78 -26.83 -9.34
N MET A 26 -1.66 -26.27 -8.15
CA MET A 26 -2.40 -26.71 -6.96
C MET A 26 -3.91 -26.53 -7.22
N ASP A 27 -4.72 -27.49 -6.80
CA ASP A 27 -6.19 -27.37 -6.86
C ASP A 27 -6.62 -26.05 -6.18
N PRO A 28 -7.36 -25.18 -6.89
CA PRO A 28 -7.81 -23.90 -6.35
C PRO A 28 -8.55 -23.99 -5.00
N LEU A 29 -9.26 -25.10 -4.74
CA LEU A 29 -9.95 -25.31 -3.47
C LEU A 29 -8.97 -25.54 -2.32
N LEU A 30 -7.97 -26.37 -2.56
CA LEU A 30 -6.92 -26.63 -1.57
C LEU A 30 -6.06 -25.38 -1.33
N GLN A 31 -5.81 -24.62 -2.38
CA GLN A 31 -5.08 -23.35 -2.30
C GLN A 31 -5.88 -22.31 -1.50
N ALA A 32 -7.16 -22.13 -1.77
CA ALA A 32 -8.03 -21.24 -0.99
C ALA A 32 -8.11 -21.63 0.48
N LYS A 33 -8.26 -22.93 0.76
CA LYS A 33 -8.28 -23.46 2.13
C LYS A 33 -7.01 -23.11 2.88
N GLU A 34 -5.85 -23.24 2.24
CA GLU A 34 -4.58 -22.86 2.85
C GLU A 34 -4.47 -21.36 3.09
N TYR A 35 -4.95 -20.52 2.16
CA TYR A 35 -4.98 -19.07 2.34
C TYR A 35 -5.86 -18.66 3.54
N PHE A 36 -7.05 -19.25 3.66
CA PHE A 36 -7.92 -19.00 4.82
C PHE A 36 -7.31 -19.47 6.13
N ARG A 37 -6.63 -20.61 6.13
CA ARG A 37 -5.94 -21.14 7.32
C ARG A 37 -4.80 -20.20 7.77
N GLN A 38 -4.01 -19.69 6.82
CA GLN A 38 -2.93 -18.73 7.11
C GLN A 38 -3.49 -17.42 7.67
N LEU A 39 -4.54 -16.88 7.03
CA LEU A 39 -5.20 -15.66 7.45
C LEU A 39 -5.80 -15.79 8.86
N ASP A 40 -6.50 -16.89 9.15
CA ASP A 40 -7.01 -17.20 10.49
C ASP A 40 -5.88 -17.27 11.53
N SER A 41 -4.79 -17.95 11.21
CA SER A 41 -3.62 -18.05 12.08
C SER A 41 -3.02 -16.68 12.40
N ILE A 42 -2.90 -15.79 11.39
CA ILE A 42 -2.40 -14.42 11.53
C ILE A 42 -3.31 -13.60 12.45
N CYS A 43 -4.62 -13.59 12.16
CA CYS A 43 -5.58 -12.83 12.93
C CYS A 43 -5.76 -13.36 14.36
N SER A 44 -5.65 -14.68 14.55
CA SER A 44 -5.69 -15.33 15.87
C SER A 44 -4.43 -15.03 16.68
N ALA A 45 -3.27 -14.92 16.05
CA ALA A 45 -2.01 -14.55 16.72
C ALA A 45 -2.05 -13.08 17.18
N ASP A 46 -2.60 -12.16 16.38
CA ASP A 46 -2.84 -10.78 16.79
C ASP A 46 -3.92 -10.68 17.87
N ASN A 47 -4.96 -11.48 17.78
CA ASN A 47 -6.07 -11.54 18.73
C ASN A 47 -6.61 -10.16 19.17
N GLY A 48 -6.60 -9.20 18.25
CA GLY A 48 -7.06 -7.84 18.51
C GLY A 48 -6.06 -6.95 19.26
N LEU A 49 -4.81 -7.37 19.44
CA LEU A 49 -3.79 -6.55 20.11
C LEU A 49 -3.55 -5.23 19.38
N LEU A 50 -3.59 -5.25 18.04
CA LEU A 50 -3.32 -4.06 17.24
C LEU A 50 -4.50 -3.06 17.28
N TRP A 51 -5.72 -3.53 17.02
CA TRP A 51 -6.89 -2.66 16.84
C TRP A 51 -7.99 -2.81 17.91
N GLY A 52 -7.82 -3.71 18.87
CA GLY A 52 -8.85 -4.02 19.88
C GLY A 52 -10.00 -4.91 19.37
N VAL A 53 -9.87 -5.44 18.15
CA VAL A 53 -10.83 -6.37 17.53
C VAL A 53 -10.08 -7.44 16.74
N ASN A 54 -10.63 -8.67 16.71
CA ASN A 54 -10.10 -9.70 15.82
C ASN A 54 -10.50 -9.38 14.38
N LEU A 55 -9.53 -9.37 13.47
CA LEU A 55 -9.75 -9.03 12.07
C LEU A 55 -10.37 -10.17 11.25
N TYR A 56 -10.25 -11.43 11.69
CA TYR A 56 -10.83 -12.55 10.96
C TYR A 56 -12.35 -12.48 10.92
N GLY A 57 -12.90 -12.77 9.77
CA GLY A 57 -14.35 -12.74 9.51
C GLY A 57 -14.75 -13.55 8.29
N PRO A 58 -15.91 -13.27 7.69
CA PRO A 58 -16.30 -13.83 6.41
C PRO A 58 -15.37 -13.34 5.31
N VAL A 59 -14.74 -14.28 4.59
CA VAL A 59 -13.81 -14.00 3.49
C VAL A 59 -14.21 -14.80 2.27
N MET A 60 -14.23 -14.16 1.11
CA MET A 60 -14.40 -14.81 -0.17
C MET A 60 -13.32 -14.42 -1.16
N LEU A 61 -12.84 -15.40 -1.90
CA LEU A 61 -11.96 -15.22 -3.05
C LEU A 61 -12.83 -15.32 -4.31
N VAL A 62 -12.76 -14.31 -5.17
CA VAL A 62 -13.62 -14.24 -6.36
C VAL A 62 -12.79 -14.23 -7.62
N SER A 63 -13.12 -15.14 -8.53
CA SER A 63 -12.56 -15.14 -9.87
C SER A 63 -13.25 -14.08 -10.75
N PRO A 64 -12.51 -13.07 -11.27
CA PRO A 64 -13.13 -12.08 -12.16
C PRO A 64 -13.60 -12.65 -13.50
N ALA A 65 -13.04 -13.77 -13.94
CA ALA A 65 -13.32 -14.35 -15.24
C ALA A 65 -14.70 -15.00 -15.33
N ASP A 66 -15.09 -15.73 -14.28
CA ASP A 66 -16.32 -16.54 -14.24
C ASP A 66 -17.20 -16.27 -13.01
N ARG A 67 -16.78 -15.34 -12.15
CA ARG A 67 -17.47 -14.91 -10.93
C ARG A 67 -17.64 -16.03 -9.88
N VAL A 68 -16.83 -17.09 -9.98
CA VAL A 68 -16.83 -18.16 -8.97
C VAL A 68 -16.31 -17.60 -7.65
N ILE A 69 -17.06 -17.92 -6.58
CA ILE A 69 -16.70 -17.64 -5.19
C ILE A 69 -16.10 -18.90 -4.58
N ILE A 70 -14.99 -18.77 -3.87
CA ILE A 70 -14.52 -19.72 -2.87
C ILE A 70 -14.48 -18.99 -1.54
N ALA A 71 -15.28 -19.40 -0.56
CA ALA A 71 -15.44 -18.73 0.72
C ALA A 71 -14.97 -19.61 1.89
N ASN A 72 -14.56 -18.95 2.98
CA ASN A 72 -14.11 -19.65 4.19
C ASN A 72 -15.28 -20.19 5.04
N ARG A 73 -16.49 -19.74 4.80
CA ARG A 73 -17.69 -20.16 5.53
C ARG A 73 -18.96 -20.03 4.68
N GLN A 74 -20.03 -20.62 5.17
CA GLN A 74 -21.36 -20.50 4.58
C GLN A 74 -21.89 -19.07 4.73
N ASN A 75 -22.64 -18.59 3.74
CA ASN A 75 -23.41 -17.35 3.82
C ASN A 75 -24.73 -17.57 4.62
N LYS A 76 -25.38 -16.50 5.08
CA LYS A 76 -26.58 -16.59 5.92
C LYS A 76 -27.76 -17.34 5.26
N SER A 77 -27.92 -17.17 3.95
CA SER A 77 -28.97 -17.83 3.17
C SER A 77 -28.67 -19.30 2.82
N ASN A 78 -27.53 -19.84 3.22
CA ASN A 78 -27.06 -21.20 2.94
C ASN A 78 -27.09 -21.57 1.44
N THR A 79 -26.70 -20.64 0.57
CA THR A 79 -26.69 -20.82 -0.89
C THR A 79 -25.38 -21.34 -1.47
N LEU A 80 -24.32 -21.33 -0.68
CA LEU A 80 -23.03 -21.87 -1.09
C LEU A 80 -23.00 -23.39 -0.90
N VAL A 81 -22.22 -24.09 -1.73
CA VAL A 81 -22.05 -25.55 -1.67
C VAL A 81 -20.72 -25.86 -0.99
N GLU A 82 -20.74 -26.63 0.08
CA GLU A 82 -19.51 -27.08 0.74
C GLU A 82 -18.78 -28.12 -0.11
N LYS A 83 -17.48 -27.92 -0.29
CA LYS A 83 -16.59 -28.86 -0.96
C LYS A 83 -15.17 -28.73 -0.40
N GLU A 84 -14.55 -29.83 -0.02
CA GLU A 84 -13.17 -29.89 0.51
C GLU A 84 -12.93 -28.97 1.73
N GLY A 85 -14.00 -28.59 2.46
CA GLY A 85 -13.95 -27.72 3.64
C GLY A 85 -13.89 -26.23 3.31
N VAL A 86 -14.24 -25.84 2.09
CA VAL A 86 -14.53 -24.48 1.65
C VAL A 86 -15.92 -24.41 1.03
N PHE A 87 -16.45 -23.21 0.81
CA PHE A 87 -17.81 -22.99 0.32
C PHE A 87 -17.78 -22.34 -1.05
N ILE A 88 -18.46 -22.92 -2.02
CA ILE A 88 -18.40 -22.54 -3.44
C ILE A 88 -19.74 -21.98 -3.88
N GLY A 89 -19.69 -20.93 -4.66
CA GLY A 89 -20.85 -20.33 -5.29
C GLY A 89 -20.49 -19.46 -6.47
N ARG A 90 -21.44 -18.62 -6.88
CA ARG A 90 -21.23 -17.62 -7.93
C ARG A 90 -21.73 -16.26 -7.44
N LEU A 91 -20.90 -15.24 -7.60
CA LEU A 91 -21.28 -13.87 -7.27
C LEU A 91 -22.35 -13.38 -8.26
N PRO A 92 -23.45 -12.76 -7.78
CA PRO A 92 -24.49 -12.22 -8.66
C PRO A 92 -23.93 -11.24 -9.70
N ASP A 93 -24.50 -11.23 -10.92
CA ASP A 93 -23.98 -10.44 -12.04
C ASP A 93 -24.01 -8.92 -11.79
N ASN A 94 -24.92 -8.46 -10.94
CA ASN A 94 -25.03 -7.05 -10.55
C ASN A 94 -24.10 -6.63 -9.41
N THR A 95 -23.29 -7.53 -8.87
CA THR A 95 -22.31 -7.20 -7.81
C THR A 95 -20.95 -6.87 -8.43
N GLY A 96 -20.35 -5.75 -8.06
CA GLY A 96 -18.98 -5.42 -8.45
C GLY A 96 -17.95 -6.43 -7.91
N ILE A 97 -16.87 -6.64 -8.64
CA ILE A 97 -15.74 -7.47 -8.17
C ILE A 97 -14.55 -6.53 -7.95
N ALA A 98 -14.04 -6.53 -6.72
CA ALA A 98 -12.87 -5.73 -6.31
C ALA A 98 -12.22 -6.39 -5.10
N ASN A 99 -11.02 -5.95 -4.74
CA ASN A 99 -10.53 -6.15 -3.39
C ASN A 99 -11.24 -5.10 -2.52
N THR A 100 -12.04 -5.54 -1.55
CA THR A 100 -12.88 -4.64 -0.74
C THR A 100 -13.63 -5.40 0.35
N ALA A 101 -14.11 -4.66 1.35
CA ALA A 101 -15.18 -5.15 2.24
C ALA A 101 -16.53 -4.63 1.74
N PHE A 102 -17.53 -5.50 1.69
CA PHE A 102 -18.86 -5.13 1.24
C PHE A 102 -19.96 -5.95 1.95
N GLU A 103 -21.15 -5.40 2.01
CA GLU A 103 -22.29 -6.10 2.57
C GLU A 103 -22.86 -7.09 1.54
N TRP A 104 -22.86 -8.36 1.93
CA TRP A 104 -23.43 -9.44 1.14
C TRP A 104 -24.24 -10.38 2.02
N ASP A 105 -25.46 -10.68 1.60
CA ASP A 105 -26.39 -11.55 2.33
C ASP A 105 -26.60 -11.13 3.80
N GLY A 106 -26.68 -9.79 4.03
CA GLY A 106 -26.90 -9.20 5.36
C GLY A 106 -25.73 -9.35 6.34
N GLU A 107 -24.53 -9.53 5.84
CA GLU A 107 -23.28 -9.59 6.61
C GLU A 107 -22.14 -8.92 5.84
N LEU A 108 -21.20 -8.32 6.57
CA LEU A 108 -20.02 -7.69 5.95
C LEU A 108 -18.98 -8.76 5.62
N TRP A 109 -18.66 -8.88 4.34
CA TRP A 109 -17.68 -9.82 3.79
C TRP A 109 -16.44 -9.11 3.32
N THR A 110 -15.30 -9.75 3.52
CA THR A 110 -14.05 -9.41 2.84
C THR A 110 -14.03 -10.10 1.48
N MET A 111 -13.90 -9.36 0.39
CA MET A 111 -13.72 -9.89 -0.96
C MET A 111 -12.29 -9.61 -1.42
N ALA A 112 -11.62 -10.65 -1.90
CA ALA A 112 -10.35 -10.52 -2.61
C ALA A 112 -10.46 -11.17 -4.00
N MET A 113 -9.94 -10.48 -5.01
CA MET A 113 -9.86 -11.03 -6.35
C MET A 113 -8.80 -12.13 -6.41
N TRP A 114 -9.17 -13.29 -6.95
CA TRP A 114 -8.27 -14.44 -7.05
C TRP A 114 -6.95 -14.10 -7.75
N ASN A 115 -7.02 -13.36 -8.85
CA ASN A 115 -5.86 -12.97 -9.65
C ASN A 115 -5.00 -11.85 -9.02
N ALA A 116 -5.44 -11.23 -7.93
CA ALA A 116 -4.64 -10.28 -7.15
C ALA A 116 -3.78 -10.97 -6.06
N LEU A 117 -4.06 -12.25 -5.78
CA LEU A 117 -3.36 -13.02 -4.75
C LEU A 117 -2.11 -13.69 -5.36
N SER A 118 -0.94 -13.35 -4.85
CA SER A 118 0.29 -14.02 -5.26
C SER A 118 0.32 -15.47 -4.75
N PRO A 119 0.47 -16.48 -5.63
CA PRO A 119 0.59 -17.86 -5.19
C PRO A 119 1.97 -18.14 -4.54
N ASP A 120 3.01 -17.44 -4.97
CA ASP A 120 4.41 -17.70 -4.61
C ASP A 120 4.95 -16.77 -3.54
N ASP A 121 4.27 -15.64 -3.27
CA ASP A 121 4.64 -14.67 -2.23
C ASP A 121 3.59 -14.64 -1.12
N ASN A 122 3.87 -15.39 -0.06
CA ASN A 122 3.00 -15.46 1.10
C ASN A 122 2.83 -14.10 1.79
N ASN A 123 3.89 -13.29 1.86
CA ASN A 123 3.84 -12.01 2.56
C ASN A 123 2.99 -11.00 1.79
N ALA A 124 3.16 -10.90 0.46
CA ALA A 124 2.33 -10.04 -0.38
C ALA A 124 0.85 -10.45 -0.33
N ARG A 125 0.57 -11.77 -0.42
CA ARG A 125 -0.79 -12.29 -0.32
C ARG A 125 -1.41 -12.01 1.04
N ASN A 126 -0.71 -12.32 2.13
CA ASN A 126 -1.19 -12.11 3.48
C ASN A 126 -1.41 -10.62 3.76
N ARG A 127 -0.52 -9.74 3.27
CA ARG A 127 -0.69 -8.29 3.35
C ARG A 127 -2.00 -7.84 2.73
N LEU A 128 -2.29 -8.27 1.50
CA LEU A 128 -3.55 -7.94 0.82
C LEU A 128 -4.77 -8.46 1.58
N LEU A 129 -4.77 -9.73 1.99
CA LEU A 129 -5.89 -10.31 2.69
C LEU A 129 -6.15 -9.64 4.04
N VAL A 130 -5.12 -9.31 4.81
CA VAL A 130 -5.24 -8.58 6.08
C VAL A 130 -5.72 -7.16 5.86
N HIS A 131 -5.23 -6.47 4.82
CA HIS A 131 -5.69 -5.14 4.40
C HIS A 131 -7.21 -5.15 4.19
N GLU A 132 -7.73 -6.08 3.41
CA GLU A 132 -9.17 -6.18 3.13
C GLU A 132 -9.98 -6.61 4.37
N CYS A 133 -9.44 -7.48 5.21
CA CYS A 133 -10.07 -7.83 6.49
C CYS A 133 -10.16 -6.63 7.44
N TRP A 134 -9.17 -5.75 7.43
CA TRP A 134 -9.22 -4.54 8.22
C TRP A 134 -10.37 -3.62 7.75
N HIS A 135 -10.60 -3.45 6.44
CA HIS A 135 -11.74 -2.71 5.92
C HIS A 135 -13.09 -3.25 6.42
N ALA A 136 -13.21 -4.58 6.58
CA ALA A 136 -14.41 -5.19 7.16
C ALA A 136 -14.61 -4.84 8.65
N LYS A 137 -13.57 -4.34 9.34
CA LYS A 137 -13.62 -3.98 10.77
C LYS A 137 -13.47 -2.49 11.04
N GLN A 138 -13.02 -1.69 10.07
CA GLN A 138 -12.61 -0.30 10.28
C GLN A 138 -13.67 0.58 10.97
N GLN A 139 -14.96 0.40 10.65
CA GLN A 139 -16.03 1.18 11.28
C GLN A 139 -16.17 0.83 12.77
N SER A 140 -15.95 -0.43 13.15
CA SER A 140 -16.01 -0.87 14.54
C SER A 140 -14.87 -0.33 15.40
N VAL A 141 -13.79 0.14 14.77
CA VAL A 141 -12.66 0.78 15.45
C VAL A 141 -12.65 2.30 15.30
N GLY A 142 -13.76 2.90 14.83
CA GLY A 142 -13.94 4.34 14.75
C GLY A 142 -13.40 5.00 13.50
N ILE A 143 -13.12 4.25 12.43
CA ILE A 143 -12.60 4.78 11.18
C ILE A 143 -13.62 4.60 10.06
N MET A 144 -14.11 5.72 9.52
CA MET A 144 -15.13 5.70 8.48
C MET A 144 -14.49 5.61 7.09
N PRO A 145 -15.12 4.85 6.15
CA PRO A 145 -14.70 4.86 4.76
C PRO A 145 -14.85 6.24 4.14
N VAL A 146 -13.86 6.66 3.34
CA VAL A 146 -13.91 7.91 2.60
C VAL A 146 -13.41 7.70 1.18
N MET A 147 -13.97 8.48 0.24
CA MET A 147 -13.44 8.56 -1.12
C MET A 147 -12.35 9.64 -1.18
N THR A 148 -11.33 9.42 -1.99
CA THR A 148 -10.29 10.43 -2.19
C THR A 148 -10.85 11.68 -2.87
N GLN A 149 -10.35 12.85 -2.45
CA GLN A 149 -10.61 14.16 -3.04
C GLN A 149 -9.29 14.91 -3.32
N ASN A 150 -8.20 14.16 -3.47
CA ASN A 150 -6.83 14.67 -3.44
C ASN A 150 -6.25 14.89 -4.84
N THR A 151 -7.07 15.38 -5.80
CA THR A 151 -6.66 15.60 -7.20
C THR A 151 -5.50 16.59 -7.36
N HIS A 152 -5.24 17.43 -6.34
CA HIS A 152 -4.07 18.30 -6.32
C HIS A 152 -2.75 17.54 -6.32
N LEU A 153 -2.73 16.27 -5.90
CA LEU A 153 -1.54 15.42 -5.93
C LEU A 153 -1.15 14.97 -7.35
N ASP A 154 -2.06 15.12 -8.30
CA ASP A 154 -1.81 14.89 -9.73
C ASP A 154 -1.55 16.22 -10.48
N GLN A 155 -1.38 17.34 -9.75
CA GLN A 155 -0.97 18.64 -10.27
C GLN A 155 0.48 18.92 -9.91
N GLU A 156 1.17 19.74 -10.72
CA GLU A 156 2.62 19.98 -10.60
C GLU A 156 3.07 20.23 -9.15
N GLU A 157 2.53 21.24 -8.51
CA GLU A 157 2.99 21.70 -7.19
C GLU A 157 2.65 20.72 -6.06
N GLY A 158 1.41 20.18 -6.08
CA GLY A 158 0.96 19.16 -5.14
C GLY A 158 1.76 17.86 -5.28
N ASN A 159 2.06 17.45 -6.51
CA ASN A 159 2.87 16.27 -6.82
C ASN A 159 4.31 16.44 -6.35
N ILE A 160 4.96 17.58 -6.65
CA ILE A 160 6.32 17.87 -6.20
C ILE A 160 6.42 17.78 -4.67
N LEU A 161 5.51 18.45 -3.95
CA LEU A 161 5.51 18.46 -2.49
C LEU A 161 5.23 17.07 -1.90
N MET A 162 4.33 16.28 -2.50
CA MET A 162 4.11 14.89 -2.07
C MET A 162 5.37 14.05 -2.27
N ARG A 163 6.01 14.12 -3.42
CA ARG A 163 7.22 13.32 -3.71
C ARG A 163 8.40 13.71 -2.81
N LEU A 164 8.53 14.99 -2.45
CA LEU A 164 9.52 15.42 -1.45
C LEU A 164 9.19 14.88 -0.06
N GLU A 165 7.91 14.82 0.33
CA GLU A 165 7.46 14.16 1.57
C GLU A 165 7.82 12.67 1.56
N LEU A 166 7.60 11.95 0.45
CA LEU A 166 8.00 10.55 0.32
C LEU A 166 9.52 10.36 0.49
N MET A 167 10.33 11.28 -0.05
CA MET A 167 11.78 11.27 0.15
C MET A 167 12.16 11.48 1.62
N ALA A 168 11.48 12.36 2.33
CA ALA A 168 11.71 12.61 3.75
C ALA A 168 11.32 11.39 4.61
N LEU A 169 10.17 10.78 4.33
CA LEU A 169 9.72 9.55 5.00
C LEU A 169 10.67 8.37 4.74
N SER A 170 11.18 8.23 3.52
CA SER A 170 12.20 7.23 3.19
C SER A 170 13.44 7.38 4.07
N ARG A 171 13.94 8.61 4.26
CA ARG A 171 15.07 8.88 5.16
C ARG A 171 14.74 8.61 6.62
N ALA A 172 13.53 8.95 7.08
CA ALA A 172 13.09 8.64 8.45
C ALA A 172 13.08 7.14 8.73
N LEU A 173 12.62 6.32 7.76
CA LEU A 173 12.62 4.86 7.89
C LEU A 173 14.03 4.24 7.86
N GLN A 174 14.97 4.85 7.14
CA GLN A 174 16.37 4.40 7.04
C GLN A 174 17.21 4.84 8.25
N ALA A 175 16.90 5.99 8.85
CA ALA A 175 17.65 6.52 9.98
C ALA A 175 17.65 5.54 11.16
N VAL A 176 18.76 5.51 11.91
CA VAL A 176 18.91 4.68 13.11
C VAL A 176 18.73 5.51 14.37
N ASP A 177 19.31 6.70 14.39
CA ASP A 177 19.24 7.63 15.51
C ASP A 177 17.86 8.28 15.64
N LEU A 178 17.34 8.37 16.87
CA LEU A 178 16.02 8.93 17.13
C LEU A 178 15.90 10.43 16.77
N GLN A 179 16.98 11.19 16.88
CA GLN A 179 16.94 12.62 16.51
C GLN A 179 16.90 12.78 14.98
N GLU A 180 17.61 11.91 14.25
CA GLU A 180 17.52 11.87 12.80
C GLU A 180 16.12 11.48 12.33
N ILE A 181 15.51 10.45 12.95
CA ILE A 181 14.12 10.06 12.65
C ILE A 181 13.18 11.25 12.85
N LYS A 182 13.26 11.92 14.00
CA LYS A 182 12.46 13.12 14.29
C LYS A 182 12.71 14.25 13.29
N SER A 183 13.97 14.49 12.93
CA SER A 183 14.34 15.52 11.95
C SER A 183 13.72 15.26 10.58
N TYR A 184 13.85 14.04 10.04
CA TYR A 184 13.27 13.69 8.75
C TYR A 184 11.73 13.64 8.80
N THR A 185 11.14 13.19 9.91
CA THR A 185 9.70 13.27 10.12
C THR A 185 9.21 14.71 10.13
N THR A 186 9.95 15.62 10.77
CA THR A 186 9.66 17.06 10.75
C THR A 186 9.69 17.63 9.33
N ASP A 187 10.69 17.26 8.51
CA ASP A 187 10.75 17.67 7.11
C ASP A 187 9.50 17.21 6.33
N ALA A 188 9.11 15.93 6.49
CA ALA A 188 7.91 15.38 5.85
C ALA A 188 6.64 16.14 6.25
N LEU A 189 6.50 16.45 7.54
CA LEU A 189 5.35 17.18 8.09
C LEU A 189 5.28 18.64 7.60
N LEU A 190 6.42 19.32 7.46
CA LEU A 190 6.48 20.68 6.93
C LEU A 190 6.06 20.72 5.45
N LEU A 191 6.52 19.75 4.65
CA LEU A 191 6.13 19.60 3.24
C LEU A 191 4.62 19.34 3.12
N ARG A 192 4.08 18.43 3.92
CA ARG A 192 2.63 18.15 3.96
C ARG A 192 1.83 19.38 4.39
N HIS A 193 2.23 20.02 5.46
CA HIS A 193 1.53 21.21 5.97
C HIS A 193 1.51 22.34 4.94
N TYR A 194 2.62 22.56 4.24
CA TYR A 194 2.69 23.55 3.18
C TYR A 194 1.77 23.18 2.00
N ARG A 195 1.77 21.91 1.58
CA ARG A 195 0.86 21.42 0.53
C ARG A 195 -0.60 21.61 0.93
N GLN A 196 -0.99 21.22 2.14
CA GLN A 196 -2.37 21.38 2.62
C GLN A 196 -2.78 22.85 2.76
N ALA A 197 -1.86 23.76 3.06
CA ALA A 197 -2.11 25.19 3.06
C ALA A 197 -2.34 25.75 1.64
N LEU A 198 -1.64 25.22 0.64
CA LEU A 198 -1.84 25.59 -0.78
C LEU A 198 -3.14 24.99 -1.35
N PHE A 199 -3.54 23.82 -0.89
CA PHE A 199 -4.70 23.08 -1.38
C PHE A 199 -5.68 22.76 -0.23
N PRO A 200 -6.41 23.74 0.30
CA PRO A 200 -7.23 23.56 1.52
C PRO A 200 -8.42 22.60 1.34
N ASN A 201 -8.86 22.38 0.10
CA ASN A 201 -9.97 21.46 -0.23
C ASN A 201 -9.44 20.04 -0.52
N ASN A 202 -8.77 19.43 0.45
CA ASN A 202 -8.25 18.08 0.37
C ASN A 202 -8.79 17.23 1.53
N ASN A 203 -8.66 15.92 1.42
CA ASN A 203 -8.94 14.98 2.51
C ASN A 203 -7.80 13.94 2.67
N GLU A 204 -6.55 14.40 2.53
CA GLU A 204 -5.38 13.53 2.65
C GLU A 204 -5.39 12.76 3.97
N ASN A 205 -5.67 13.43 5.08
CA ASN A 205 -5.62 12.85 6.41
C ASN A 205 -6.70 11.77 6.63
N GLU A 206 -7.91 12.01 6.13
CA GLU A 206 -9.03 11.07 6.22
C GLU A 206 -8.80 9.87 5.33
N PHE A 207 -8.31 10.08 4.11
CA PHE A 207 -8.02 9.01 3.16
C PHE A 207 -6.82 8.17 3.63
N GLU A 208 -5.82 8.78 4.25
CA GLU A 208 -4.70 8.06 4.88
C GLU A 208 -5.16 7.24 6.10
N ARG A 209 -6.10 7.74 6.92
CA ARG A 209 -6.70 6.93 7.98
C ARG A 209 -7.51 5.76 7.42
N HIS A 210 -8.16 5.93 6.27
CA HIS A 210 -8.93 4.88 5.59
C HIS A 210 -8.01 3.83 4.97
N GLU A 211 -7.28 4.18 3.93
CA GLU A 211 -6.46 3.23 3.16
C GLU A 211 -5.08 2.99 3.78
N GLY A 212 -4.49 4.04 4.31
CA GLY A 212 -3.15 3.96 4.89
C GLY A 212 -3.08 3.08 6.13
N MET A 213 -4.14 3.05 6.95
CA MET A 213 -4.19 2.16 8.12
C MET A 213 -4.52 0.73 7.75
N ALA A 214 -5.29 0.50 6.70
CA ALA A 214 -5.47 -0.83 6.12
C ALA A 214 -4.13 -1.41 5.66
N GLU A 215 -3.36 -0.61 4.93
CA GLU A 215 -2.07 -1.03 4.39
C GLU A 215 -1.00 -1.20 5.50
N TYR A 216 -0.95 -0.29 6.48
CA TYR A 216 -0.11 -0.46 7.67
C TYR A 216 -0.41 -1.78 8.38
N THR A 217 -1.70 -2.12 8.55
CA THR A 217 -2.14 -3.36 9.20
C THR A 217 -1.72 -4.58 8.38
N GLY A 218 -1.87 -4.51 7.08
CA GLY A 218 -1.39 -5.54 6.15
C GLY A 218 0.10 -5.81 6.31
N TYR A 219 0.93 -4.78 6.28
CA TYR A 219 2.38 -4.91 6.52
C TYR A 219 2.69 -5.45 7.91
N ARG A 220 2.01 -4.94 8.95
CA ARG A 220 2.31 -5.29 10.35
C ARG A 220 2.05 -6.75 10.65
N LEU A 221 1.08 -7.37 9.98
CA LEU A 221 0.64 -8.74 10.24
C LEU A 221 1.01 -9.75 9.14
N CYS A 222 1.62 -9.34 8.03
CA CYS A 222 1.90 -10.25 6.89
C CYS A 222 2.94 -11.36 7.18
N GLY A 223 3.72 -11.24 8.25
CA GLY A 223 4.75 -12.21 8.64
C GLY A 223 6.19 -11.73 8.40
N MET A 224 6.39 -10.55 7.84
CA MET A 224 7.72 -9.93 7.69
C MET A 224 8.21 -9.36 9.03
N SER A 225 9.52 -9.32 9.23
CA SER A 225 10.14 -8.60 10.33
C SER A 225 10.09 -7.08 10.10
N ASP A 226 10.15 -6.28 11.17
CA ASP A 226 10.19 -4.81 11.11
C ASP A 226 11.31 -4.28 10.19
N LEU A 227 12.44 -4.97 10.12
CA LEU A 227 13.54 -4.58 9.25
C LEU A 227 13.21 -4.84 7.77
N GLU A 228 12.61 -5.98 7.46
CA GLU A 228 12.18 -6.31 6.09
C GLU A 228 11.09 -5.34 5.62
N ILE A 229 10.11 -5.05 6.47
CA ILE A 229 9.04 -4.09 6.17
C ILE A 229 9.63 -2.71 5.88
N ARG A 230 10.53 -2.19 6.73
CA ARG A 230 11.13 -0.88 6.48
C ARG A 230 11.94 -0.84 5.18
N LYS A 231 12.68 -1.90 4.85
CA LYS A 231 13.39 -1.99 3.56
C LYS A 231 12.42 -1.99 2.38
N GLN A 232 11.33 -2.73 2.48
CA GLN A 232 10.30 -2.76 1.45
C GLN A 232 9.65 -1.39 1.29
N LEU A 233 9.26 -0.75 2.40
CA LEU A 233 8.67 0.59 2.37
C LEU A 233 9.60 1.64 1.77
N VAL A 234 10.91 1.57 2.04
CA VAL A 234 11.90 2.46 1.39
C VAL A 234 11.88 2.26 -0.12
N THR A 235 11.91 1.02 -0.60
CA THR A 235 11.83 0.71 -2.04
C THR A 235 10.51 1.20 -2.66
N ASP A 236 9.40 1.01 -1.95
CA ASP A 236 8.09 1.44 -2.42
C ASP A 236 7.99 2.97 -2.44
N LEU A 237 8.50 3.68 -1.43
CA LEU A 237 8.58 5.14 -1.40
C LEU A 237 9.37 5.70 -2.60
N GLU A 238 10.51 5.10 -2.92
CA GLU A 238 11.32 5.47 -4.09
C GLU A 238 10.54 5.24 -5.41
N THR A 239 9.83 4.12 -5.50
CA THR A 239 8.97 3.80 -6.65
C THR A 239 7.83 4.81 -6.80
N TYR A 240 7.15 5.14 -5.69
CA TYR A 240 6.06 6.13 -5.69
C TYR A 240 6.57 7.55 -5.97
N ALA A 241 7.75 7.89 -5.51
CA ALA A 241 8.39 9.16 -5.85
C ALA A 241 8.69 9.31 -7.36
N GLY A 242 8.59 8.24 -8.15
CA GLY A 242 8.66 8.27 -9.62
C GLY A 242 7.31 8.49 -10.32
N LYS A 243 6.17 8.46 -9.59
CA LYS A 243 4.83 8.52 -10.20
C LYS A 243 4.34 9.96 -10.34
N THR A 244 3.61 10.24 -11.43
CA THR A 244 2.90 11.50 -11.65
C THR A 244 1.45 11.46 -11.15
N ALA A 245 0.82 10.27 -11.06
CA ALA A 245 -0.54 10.09 -10.56
C ALA A 245 -0.51 9.52 -9.13
N LEU A 246 -0.78 10.34 -8.14
CA LEU A 246 -0.71 10.01 -6.72
C LEU A 246 -2.03 10.15 -5.96
N ALA A 247 -3.01 10.88 -6.51
CA ALA A 247 -4.26 11.24 -5.82
C ALA A 247 -5.03 10.03 -5.23
N ASN A 248 -5.00 8.88 -5.92
CA ASN A 248 -5.71 7.67 -5.50
C ASN A 248 -4.81 6.65 -4.79
N SER A 249 -3.50 6.90 -4.69
CA SER A 249 -2.56 5.86 -4.26
C SER A 249 -1.58 6.29 -3.16
N PHE A 250 -1.44 7.58 -2.86
CA PHE A 250 -0.46 8.08 -1.89
C PHE A 250 -0.63 7.44 -0.50
N ALA A 251 -1.86 7.24 -0.04
CA ALA A 251 -2.16 6.75 1.30
C ALA A 251 -1.64 5.33 1.55
N TYR A 252 -1.57 4.50 0.50
CA TYR A 252 -1.01 3.14 0.56
C TYR A 252 0.49 3.12 0.86
N ILE A 253 1.18 4.24 0.71
CA ILE A 253 2.60 4.32 1.04
C ILE A 253 2.88 5.27 2.20
N THR A 254 2.19 6.42 2.30
CA THR A 254 2.40 7.37 3.40
C THR A 254 1.86 6.83 4.73
N GLY A 255 0.71 6.16 4.73
CA GLY A 255 0.13 5.56 5.94
C GLY A 255 1.07 4.58 6.63
N PRO A 256 1.53 3.50 5.97
CA PRO A 256 2.53 2.62 6.57
C PRO A 256 3.85 3.33 6.87
N ALA A 257 4.33 4.26 6.04
CA ALA A 257 5.57 4.99 6.31
C ALA A 257 5.50 5.80 7.62
N TYR A 258 4.42 6.55 7.85
CA TYR A 258 4.18 7.21 9.14
C TYR A 258 3.97 6.20 10.26
N GLY A 259 3.19 5.15 10.04
CA GLY A 259 2.91 4.13 11.05
C GLY A 259 4.20 3.47 11.58
N PHE A 260 5.04 2.97 10.69
CA PHE A 260 6.34 2.36 11.07
C PHE A 260 7.36 3.37 11.61
N THR A 261 7.23 4.64 11.27
CA THR A 261 8.01 5.71 11.91
C THR A 261 7.52 5.95 13.33
N LEU A 262 6.21 6.03 13.55
CA LEU A 262 5.59 6.19 14.88
C LEU A 262 5.88 5.01 15.80
N ASP A 263 5.89 3.77 15.30
CA ASP A 263 6.28 2.58 16.07
C ASP A 263 7.68 2.70 16.71
N ARG A 264 8.57 3.47 16.09
CA ARG A 264 9.92 3.71 16.58
C ARG A 264 10.01 4.90 17.54
N LEU A 265 9.10 5.85 17.43
CA LEU A 265 9.13 7.11 18.17
C LEU A 265 8.27 7.09 19.43
N THR A 266 7.18 6.34 19.44
CA THR A 266 6.20 6.35 20.54
C THR A 266 5.41 5.05 20.59
N THR A 267 4.62 4.91 21.65
CA THR A 267 3.67 3.80 21.85
C THR A 267 2.25 4.34 21.95
N GLY A 268 1.24 3.48 21.70
CA GLY A 268 -0.17 3.83 21.89
C GLY A 268 -0.77 4.79 20.85
N TRP A 269 -0.03 5.13 19.80
CA TRP A 269 -0.47 6.06 18.75
C TRP A 269 -1.70 5.53 17.98
N ILE A 270 -1.86 4.21 17.83
CA ILE A 270 -3.04 3.59 17.22
C ILE A 270 -4.31 3.96 17.98
N GLY A 271 -4.24 4.02 19.33
CA GLY A 271 -5.37 4.49 20.15
C GLY A 271 -5.80 5.91 19.79
N LYS A 272 -4.87 6.83 19.50
CA LYS A 272 -5.15 8.19 19.04
C LYS A 272 -5.81 8.20 17.66
N VAL A 273 -5.33 7.36 16.71
CA VAL A 273 -5.97 7.21 15.40
C VAL A 273 -7.42 6.74 15.52
N ARG A 274 -7.70 5.79 16.42
CA ARG A 274 -9.06 5.31 16.70
C ARG A 274 -9.98 6.40 17.27
N THR A 275 -9.45 7.33 18.04
CA THR A 275 -10.21 8.47 18.60
C THR A 275 -10.34 9.66 17.65
N GLY A 276 -9.81 9.56 16.43
CA GLY A 276 -10.02 10.54 15.37
C GLY A 276 -8.81 11.39 15.02
N GLU A 277 -7.67 11.22 15.72
CA GLU A 277 -6.47 11.97 15.38
C GLU A 277 -5.87 11.48 14.05
N ALA A 278 -5.38 12.43 13.26
CA ALA A 278 -4.68 12.16 12.01
C ALA A 278 -3.20 11.83 12.27
N LEU A 279 -2.62 10.94 11.46
CA LEU A 279 -1.21 10.53 11.57
C LEU A 279 -0.23 11.71 11.62
N PRO A 280 -0.37 12.76 10.76
CA PRO A 280 0.54 13.91 10.81
C PRO A 280 0.47 14.69 12.13
N GLY A 281 -0.71 14.77 12.74
CA GLY A 281 -0.86 15.42 14.06
C GLY A 281 -0.12 14.66 15.16
N ILE A 282 -0.30 13.34 15.20
CA ILE A 282 0.40 12.45 16.14
C ILE A 282 1.92 12.51 15.93
N ALA A 283 2.36 12.52 14.67
CA ALA A 283 3.78 12.59 14.33
C ALA A 283 4.39 13.95 14.70
N ALA A 284 3.66 15.06 14.53
CA ALA A 284 4.09 16.40 14.94
C ALA A 284 4.29 16.49 16.45
N GLU A 285 3.30 16.04 17.23
CA GLU A 285 3.39 15.99 18.69
C GLU A 285 4.59 15.15 19.14
N THR A 286 4.75 13.94 18.56
CA THR A 286 5.82 13.01 18.93
C THR A 286 7.21 13.53 18.56
N SER A 287 7.33 14.25 17.45
CA SER A 287 8.59 14.87 17.01
C SER A 287 8.90 16.17 17.74
N GLY A 288 7.91 16.76 18.45
CA GLY A 288 8.03 18.05 19.09
C GLY A 288 8.01 19.21 18.08
N LEU A 289 7.36 19.01 16.92
CA LEU A 289 7.27 20.03 15.88
C LEU A 289 6.31 21.15 16.29
N THR A 290 6.81 22.39 16.22
CA THR A 290 6.00 23.60 16.19
C THR A 290 6.02 24.15 14.77
N TYR A 291 4.84 24.25 14.15
CA TYR A 291 4.75 24.76 12.78
C TYR A 291 5.13 26.24 12.69
N PRO A 292 5.73 26.68 11.57
CA PRO A 292 5.98 28.10 11.32
C PRO A 292 4.71 28.93 11.43
N PRO A 293 4.79 30.20 11.91
CA PRO A 293 3.62 31.01 12.27
C PRO A 293 2.80 31.49 11.06
N ASP A 294 3.40 31.53 9.88
CA ASP A 294 2.76 32.03 8.65
C ASP A 294 3.28 31.31 7.40
N THR A 295 2.61 31.53 6.30
CA THR A 295 2.93 30.89 5.00
C THR A 295 4.32 31.28 4.48
N LEU A 296 4.83 32.49 4.76
CA LEU A 296 6.16 32.90 4.31
C LEU A 296 7.25 32.14 5.06
N ALA A 297 7.15 32.05 6.39
CA ALA A 297 8.07 31.28 7.21
C ALA A 297 8.04 29.78 6.85
N LEU A 298 6.85 29.26 6.54
CA LEU A 298 6.67 27.88 6.08
C LEU A 298 7.31 27.66 4.71
N HIS A 299 7.15 28.60 3.78
CA HIS A 299 7.81 28.56 2.47
C HIS A 299 9.34 28.55 2.60
N VAL A 300 9.92 29.39 3.45
CA VAL A 300 11.35 29.41 3.73
C VAL A 300 11.83 28.07 4.29
N ALA A 301 11.08 27.48 5.23
CA ALA A 301 11.42 26.16 5.77
C ALA A 301 11.41 25.06 4.69
N VAL A 302 10.38 25.05 3.83
CA VAL A 302 10.29 24.10 2.70
C VAL A 302 11.41 24.29 1.68
N SER A 303 11.77 25.54 1.35
CA SER A 303 12.91 25.83 0.47
C SER A 303 14.22 25.27 1.04
N GLY A 304 14.44 25.43 2.35
CA GLY A 304 15.59 24.82 3.03
C GLY A 304 15.59 23.29 2.97
N ILE A 305 14.42 22.65 2.98
CA ILE A 305 14.29 21.19 2.80
C ILE A 305 14.71 20.80 1.37
N VAL A 306 14.27 21.53 0.34
CA VAL A 306 14.65 21.28 -1.05
C VAL A 306 16.19 21.33 -1.21
N GLU A 307 16.84 22.31 -0.60
CA GLU A 307 18.30 22.43 -0.58
C GLU A 307 18.96 21.29 0.19
N LYS A 308 18.49 20.98 1.41
CA LYS A 308 18.98 19.88 2.27
C LYS A 308 18.99 18.52 1.54
N TYR A 309 17.99 18.30 0.69
CA TYR A 309 17.86 17.04 -0.07
C TYR A 309 18.51 17.06 -1.43
N ASN A 310 19.15 18.18 -1.83
CA ASN A 310 19.65 18.41 -3.19
C ASN A 310 18.56 18.14 -4.25
N ALA A 311 17.32 18.48 -3.93
CA ALA A 311 16.17 18.12 -4.75
C ALA A 311 15.92 19.10 -5.91
N GLY A 312 16.73 20.13 -6.10
CA GLY A 312 16.52 21.15 -7.15
C GLY A 312 16.45 20.56 -8.57
N VAL A 313 17.31 19.60 -8.89
CA VAL A 313 17.29 18.90 -10.20
C VAL A 313 16.01 18.10 -10.35
N PHE A 314 15.60 17.39 -9.32
CA PHE A 314 14.35 16.61 -9.29
C PHE A 314 13.13 17.53 -9.48
N VAL A 315 13.06 18.65 -8.76
CA VAL A 315 11.98 19.63 -8.89
C VAL A 315 11.91 20.19 -10.31
N ALA A 316 13.07 20.58 -10.88
CA ALA A 316 13.12 21.08 -12.25
C ALA A 316 12.68 20.04 -13.30
N ALA A 317 13.14 18.78 -13.16
CA ALA A 317 12.75 17.70 -14.06
C ALA A 317 11.25 17.38 -13.96
N THR A 318 10.68 17.41 -12.76
CA THR A 318 9.25 17.20 -12.55
C THR A 318 8.42 18.32 -13.20
N LYS A 319 8.81 19.57 -13.04
CA LYS A 319 8.15 20.72 -13.70
C LYS A 319 8.16 20.58 -15.22
N GLU A 320 9.28 20.16 -15.81
CA GLU A 320 9.35 19.98 -17.26
C GLU A 320 8.47 18.82 -17.73
N ALA A 321 8.43 17.69 -17.00
CA ALA A 321 7.54 16.57 -17.34
C ALA A 321 6.05 16.97 -17.33
N PHE A 322 5.61 17.72 -16.32
CA PHE A 322 4.23 18.22 -16.27
C PHE A 322 3.93 19.19 -17.42
N LYS A 323 4.90 20.01 -17.81
CA LYS A 323 4.75 20.93 -18.93
C LYS A 323 4.66 20.19 -20.27
N GLU A 324 5.44 19.13 -20.47
CA GLU A 324 5.38 18.28 -21.67
C GLU A 324 4.01 17.57 -21.74
N GLU A 325 3.53 16.97 -20.65
CA GLU A 325 2.21 16.32 -20.58
C GLU A 325 1.07 17.31 -20.90
N MET A 326 1.14 18.56 -20.41
CA MET A 326 0.18 19.60 -20.74
C MET A 326 0.17 19.94 -22.25
N LEU A 327 1.34 19.95 -22.88
CA LEU A 327 1.46 20.23 -24.31
C LEU A 327 0.89 19.10 -25.17
N GLU A 328 1.11 17.85 -24.75
CA GLU A 328 0.62 16.66 -25.46
C GLU A 328 -0.89 16.45 -25.32
N THR A 329 -1.44 16.67 -24.14
CA THR A 329 -2.85 16.38 -23.82
C THR A 329 -3.77 17.56 -24.11
N GLY A 330 -3.25 18.76 -24.34
CA GLY A 330 -4.04 20.00 -24.47
C GLY A 330 -4.78 20.37 -23.19
N ALA A 331 -4.46 19.73 -22.06
CA ALA A 331 -5.09 19.97 -20.77
C ALA A 331 -4.65 21.33 -20.21
N CYS A 332 -5.50 22.33 -20.38
CA CYS A 332 -5.28 23.66 -19.78
C CYS A 332 -5.75 23.63 -18.32
N TYR A 333 -4.89 23.22 -17.41
CA TYR A 333 -5.13 23.51 -16.00
C TYR A 333 -5.05 25.03 -15.81
N ARG A 334 -6.16 25.65 -15.39
CA ARG A 334 -6.18 27.09 -15.10
C ARG A 334 -5.31 27.31 -13.86
N TYR A 335 -4.08 27.76 -14.08
CA TYR A 335 -3.24 28.33 -13.04
C TYR A 335 -3.88 29.61 -12.52
N ASP A 336 -4.35 29.56 -11.30
CA ASP A 336 -4.62 30.78 -10.54
C ASP A 336 -3.25 31.31 -10.06
N ARG A 337 -2.76 32.39 -10.72
CA ARG A 337 -1.37 32.89 -10.63
C ARG A 337 -1.01 33.55 -9.31
N HIS A 338 -1.57 33.17 -8.21
CA HIS A 338 -1.39 33.89 -6.94
C HIS A 338 -0.59 33.19 -5.87
N TYR A 339 0.10 32.08 -6.17
CA TYR A 339 0.89 31.39 -5.16
C TYR A 339 2.35 31.20 -5.58
N PHE A 340 3.21 31.50 -4.64
CA PHE A 340 4.66 31.59 -4.65
C PHE A 340 5.37 30.49 -5.48
N ARG A 341 6.36 30.92 -6.28
CA ARG A 341 7.29 30.02 -6.99
C ARG A 341 8.29 29.47 -5.99
N ILE A 342 8.35 28.14 -5.88
CA ILE A 342 9.47 27.40 -5.28
C ILE A 342 10.66 27.47 -6.23
#